data_e9147f739a91344a19ad714350d6cc4a
#
_entry.id   e9147f739a91344a19ad714350d6cc4a
#
_cell.length_a   1.000
_cell.length_b   1.000
_cell.length_c   1.000
_cell.angle_alpha   90.00
_cell.angle_beta   90.00
_cell.angle_gamma   90.00
#
_symmetry.space_group_name_H-M   'P 1'
#
loop_
_entity.id
_entity.type
_entity.pdbx_description
1 polymer ?
#
loop_
_entity_poly.entity_id
_entity_poly.type
_entity_poly.pdbx_seq_one_letter_code
_entity_poly.pdbx_strand_id
1 'polypeptide(L)'
;MSAIRILPPYERRLLSDHLKRLDREDLHLRFGGYLSPSAVERYVDNLSWMSGVVLVWEVDGEVRGCGELVNDRTVLPSAAEFAVTIEHDWQGQGAGLALMHAALLVARNRGLGRVHLLCLAENPRMMRLARACGAKLTWEEGEIAGEIELPPANPLSLAQEGVQLLGGMAAHSLHDVRRSAAKTARQSFGDWALREA
;
A
#
# COMPACT_ATOMS: atom_id res chain seq x y z
N MET A 1 16.49 4.44 -0.68
CA MET A 1 16.02 3.78 -1.93
C MET A 1 14.56 3.38 -1.72
N SER A 2 13.66 3.71 -2.67
CA SER A 2 12.23 3.40 -2.52
C SER A 2 11.79 2.35 -3.51
N ALA A 3 10.81 1.50 -3.13
CA ALA A 3 10.26 0.44 -3.96
C ALA A 3 8.79 0.16 -3.63
N ILE A 4 8.03 -0.32 -4.62
CA ILE A 4 6.67 -0.82 -4.41
C ILE A 4 6.69 -2.33 -4.62
N ARG A 5 6.07 -3.05 -3.68
CA ARG A 5 5.88 -4.50 -3.78
C ARG A 5 4.54 -4.95 -3.20
N ILE A 6 4.12 -6.17 -3.51
CA ILE A 6 3.01 -6.81 -2.83
C ILE A 6 3.50 -7.28 -1.45
N LEU A 7 2.70 -7.00 -0.42
CA LEU A 7 2.93 -7.47 0.94
C LEU A 7 2.28 -8.85 1.12
N PRO A 8 3.05 -9.89 1.40
CA PRO A 8 2.48 -11.20 1.66
C PRO A 8 1.86 -11.28 3.07
N PRO A 9 0.88 -12.19 3.29
CA PRO A 9 0.17 -12.30 4.58
C PRO A 9 1.06 -12.54 5.80
N TYR A 10 2.19 -13.21 5.62
CA TYR A 10 3.12 -13.48 6.73
C TYR A 10 3.91 -12.23 7.17
N GLU A 11 3.91 -11.16 6.36
CA GLU A 11 4.50 -9.86 6.69
C GLU A 11 3.45 -8.83 7.15
N ARG A 12 2.20 -9.24 7.41
CA ARG A 12 1.10 -8.34 7.78
C ARG A 12 1.42 -7.38 8.94
N ARG A 13 2.39 -7.75 9.79
CA ARG A 13 2.87 -6.89 10.88
C ARG A 13 3.44 -5.57 10.37
N LEU A 14 4.10 -5.55 9.20
CA LEU A 14 4.62 -4.32 8.59
C LEU A 14 3.51 -3.34 8.24
N LEU A 15 2.34 -3.84 7.79
CA LEU A 15 1.15 -3.02 7.58
C LEU A 15 0.62 -2.46 8.91
N SER A 16 0.52 -3.31 9.94
CA SER A 16 0.08 -2.87 11.27
C SER A 16 0.98 -1.78 11.84
N ASP A 17 2.29 -1.95 11.72
CA ASP A 17 3.27 -0.98 12.19
C ASP A 17 3.18 0.36 11.42
N HIS A 18 2.96 0.30 10.10
CA HIS A 18 2.70 1.49 9.27
C HIS A 18 1.42 2.22 9.71
N LEU A 19 0.29 1.52 9.81
CA LEU A 19 -0.99 2.12 10.18
C LEU A 19 -0.96 2.74 11.60
N LYS A 20 -0.18 2.19 12.52
CA LYS A 20 0.02 2.74 13.86
C LYS A 20 0.85 4.04 13.88
N ARG A 21 1.62 4.31 12.82
CA ARG A 21 2.39 5.56 12.68
C ARG A 21 1.63 6.68 11.98
N LEU A 22 0.45 6.38 11.43
CA LEU A 22 -0.43 7.41 10.88
C LEU A 22 -0.86 8.38 11.98
N ASP A 23 -0.90 9.65 11.67
CA ASP A 23 -1.44 10.65 12.58
C ASP A 23 -2.97 10.58 12.67
N ARG A 24 -3.56 11.44 13.54
CA ARG A 24 -5.01 11.43 13.75
C ARG A 24 -5.80 11.87 12.52
N GLU A 25 -5.26 12.81 11.74
CA GLU A 25 -5.91 13.30 10.52
C GLU A 25 -5.91 12.20 9.46
N ASP A 26 -4.78 11.56 9.23
CA ASP A 26 -4.66 10.48 8.24
C ASP A 26 -5.52 9.26 8.62
N LEU A 27 -5.60 8.90 9.91
CA LEU A 27 -6.51 7.86 10.40
C LEU A 27 -7.98 8.25 10.20
N HIS A 28 -8.35 9.49 10.48
CA HIS A 28 -9.71 9.99 10.25
C HIS A 28 -10.07 9.94 8.76
N LEU A 29 -9.20 10.44 7.88
CA LEU A 29 -9.42 10.44 6.44
C LEU A 29 -9.51 9.04 5.84
N ARG A 30 -8.88 8.04 6.47
CA ARG A 30 -8.88 6.65 6.00
C ARG A 30 -10.03 5.82 6.58
N PHE A 31 -10.37 5.99 7.84
CA PHE A 31 -11.28 5.12 8.58
C PHE A 31 -12.54 5.84 9.12
N GLY A 32 -12.69 7.13 8.82
CA GLY A 32 -13.77 7.94 9.39
C GLY A 32 -13.58 8.31 10.86
N GLY A 33 -12.46 7.93 11.48
CA GLY A 33 -12.20 8.19 12.90
C GLY A 33 -10.84 7.65 13.36
N TYR A 34 -10.56 7.87 14.66
CA TYR A 34 -9.34 7.36 15.29
C TYR A 34 -9.45 5.86 15.58
N LEU A 35 -8.40 5.12 15.26
CA LEU A 35 -8.24 3.72 15.65
C LEU A 35 -7.18 3.57 16.74
N SER A 36 -7.52 2.85 17.82
CA SER A 36 -6.52 2.45 18.81
C SER A 36 -5.53 1.43 18.20
N PRO A 37 -4.31 1.29 18.74
CA PRO A 37 -3.35 0.29 18.25
C PRO A 37 -3.91 -1.13 18.16
N SER A 38 -4.75 -1.52 19.14
CA SER A 38 -5.39 -2.84 19.13
C SER A 38 -6.51 -2.94 18.07
N ALA A 39 -7.18 -1.83 17.73
CA ALA A 39 -8.15 -1.81 16.64
C ALA A 39 -7.45 -1.93 15.27
N VAL A 40 -6.28 -1.30 15.10
CA VAL A 40 -5.43 -1.47 13.91
C VAL A 40 -5.00 -2.92 13.76
N GLU A 41 -4.55 -3.58 14.82
CA GLU A 41 -4.17 -5.00 14.77
C GLU A 41 -5.34 -5.88 14.31
N ARG A 42 -6.53 -5.70 14.94
CA ARG A 42 -7.73 -6.45 14.53
C ARG A 42 -8.13 -6.16 13.09
N TYR A 43 -8.01 -4.91 12.62
CA TYR A 43 -8.27 -4.56 11.24
C TYR A 43 -7.35 -5.35 10.29
N VAL A 44 -6.05 -5.33 10.54
CA VAL A 44 -5.05 -6.02 9.71
C VAL A 44 -5.24 -7.54 9.75
N ASP A 45 -5.56 -8.12 10.92
CA ASP A 45 -5.81 -9.57 11.04
C ASP A 45 -7.08 -10.01 10.29
N ASN A 46 -8.09 -9.12 10.20
CA ASN A 46 -9.36 -9.39 9.51
C ASN A 46 -9.35 -9.04 8.02
N LEU A 47 -8.26 -8.49 7.47
CA LEU A 47 -8.16 -8.24 6.05
C LEU A 47 -8.34 -9.52 5.22
N SER A 48 -8.99 -9.38 4.07
CA SER A 48 -9.20 -10.49 3.14
C SER A 48 -7.93 -10.85 2.37
N TRP A 49 -6.87 -11.28 3.08
CA TRP A 49 -5.54 -11.57 2.51
C TRP A 49 -5.54 -12.55 1.33
N MET A 50 -6.54 -13.42 1.24
CA MET A 50 -6.64 -14.42 0.16
C MET A 50 -7.32 -13.88 -1.09
N SER A 51 -8.14 -12.84 -0.99
CA SER A 51 -8.90 -12.27 -2.10
C SER A 51 -8.51 -10.84 -2.44
N GLY A 52 -7.87 -10.13 -1.52
CA GLY A 52 -7.33 -8.79 -1.71
C GLY A 52 -5.85 -8.77 -2.08
N VAL A 53 -5.34 -7.58 -2.33
CA VAL A 53 -3.92 -7.29 -2.51
C VAL A 53 -3.54 -6.11 -1.66
N VAL A 54 -2.49 -6.26 -0.88
CA VAL A 54 -1.85 -5.15 -0.19
C VAL A 54 -0.55 -4.83 -0.90
N LEU A 55 -0.43 -3.61 -1.39
CA LEU A 55 0.79 -3.05 -1.95
C LEU A 55 1.43 -2.14 -0.91
N VAL A 56 2.73 -2.21 -0.76
CA VAL A 56 3.46 -1.32 0.14
C VAL A 56 4.50 -0.51 -0.62
N TRP A 57 4.64 0.74 -0.21
CA TRP A 57 5.74 1.60 -0.62
C TRP A 57 6.75 1.64 0.52
N GLU A 58 7.91 1.07 0.26
CA GLU A 58 9.02 1.01 1.20
C GLU A 58 10.07 2.07 0.88
N VAL A 59 10.59 2.68 1.92
CA VAL A 59 11.75 3.57 1.85
C VAL A 59 12.76 3.08 2.87
N ASP A 60 13.97 2.75 2.40
CA ASP A 60 15.06 2.23 3.23
C ASP A 60 14.62 1.06 4.14
N GLY A 61 13.77 0.17 3.59
CA GLY A 61 13.27 -1.05 4.24
C GLY A 61 12.17 -0.85 5.26
N GLU A 62 11.59 0.36 5.34
CA GLU A 62 10.41 0.62 6.17
C GLU A 62 9.21 0.96 5.29
N VAL A 63 8.05 0.40 5.62
CA VAL A 63 6.79 0.73 4.95
C VAL A 63 6.38 2.13 5.36
N ARG A 64 6.29 3.04 4.37
CA ARG A 64 5.88 4.44 4.53
C ARG A 64 4.56 4.74 3.85
N GLY A 65 4.05 3.80 3.08
CA GLY A 65 2.74 3.90 2.44
C GLY A 65 2.19 2.53 2.09
N CYS A 66 0.89 2.46 1.98
CA CYS A 66 0.17 1.24 1.68
C CYS A 66 -1.00 1.54 0.75
N GLY A 67 -1.24 0.65 -0.22
CA GLY A 67 -2.42 0.60 -1.07
C GLY A 67 -3.10 -0.75 -0.88
N GLU A 68 -4.38 -0.74 -0.51
CA GLU A 68 -5.19 -1.93 -0.30
C GLU A 68 -6.19 -2.06 -1.44
N LEU A 69 -6.21 -3.20 -2.11
CA LEU A 69 -7.16 -3.54 -3.16
C LEU A 69 -7.99 -4.73 -2.68
N VAL A 70 -9.25 -4.49 -2.35
CA VAL A 70 -10.16 -5.51 -1.83
C VAL A 70 -11.18 -5.85 -2.90
N ASN A 71 -11.22 -7.13 -3.32
CA ASN A 71 -12.12 -7.55 -4.37
C ASN A 71 -13.56 -7.67 -3.86
N ASP A 72 -14.48 -7.02 -4.54
CA ASP A 72 -15.91 -7.29 -4.43
C ASP A 72 -16.31 -8.32 -5.49
N ARG A 73 -16.52 -9.55 -5.05
CA ARG A 73 -16.93 -10.67 -5.93
C ARG A 73 -18.44 -10.74 -6.15
N THR A 74 -19.21 -9.89 -5.50
CA THR A 74 -20.67 -9.89 -5.59
C THR A 74 -21.18 -9.10 -6.80
N VAL A 75 -20.30 -8.28 -7.41
CA VAL A 75 -20.61 -7.41 -8.55
C VAL A 75 -20.07 -8.00 -9.84
N LEU A 76 -20.87 -7.97 -10.92
CA LEU A 76 -20.45 -8.33 -12.27
C LEU A 76 -20.56 -7.10 -13.20
N PRO A 77 -19.50 -6.72 -13.95
CA PRO A 77 -18.15 -7.31 -13.91
C PRO A 77 -17.48 -7.11 -12.56
N SER A 78 -16.59 -8.04 -12.19
CA SER A 78 -15.92 -8.01 -10.90
C SER A 78 -15.22 -6.69 -10.67
N ALA A 79 -15.42 -6.11 -9.50
CA ALA A 79 -14.86 -4.83 -9.08
C ALA A 79 -13.99 -5.01 -7.84
N ALA A 80 -13.15 -4.04 -7.55
CA ALA A 80 -12.43 -3.95 -6.29
C ALA A 80 -12.53 -2.54 -5.71
N GLU A 81 -12.49 -2.45 -4.39
CA GLU A 81 -12.32 -1.20 -3.67
C GLU A 81 -10.82 -0.94 -3.46
N PHE A 82 -10.40 0.30 -3.68
CA PHE A 82 -9.03 0.72 -3.43
C PHE A 82 -8.97 1.77 -2.33
N ALA A 83 -8.07 1.56 -1.37
CA ALA A 83 -7.75 2.51 -0.34
C ALA A 83 -6.24 2.72 -0.25
N VAL A 84 -5.80 3.91 0.15
CA VAL A 84 -4.37 4.26 0.24
C VAL A 84 -4.09 5.08 1.48
N THR A 85 -2.94 4.81 2.10
CA THR A 85 -2.39 5.61 3.20
C THR A 85 -0.92 5.89 2.94
N ILE A 86 -0.48 7.10 3.28
CA ILE A 86 0.92 7.52 3.26
C ILE A 86 1.19 8.25 4.56
N GLU A 87 2.25 7.90 5.28
CA GLU A 87 2.66 8.62 6.48
C GLU A 87 2.90 10.10 6.17
N HIS A 88 2.51 11.00 7.08
CA HIS A 88 2.45 12.45 6.87
C HIS A 88 3.73 13.03 6.25
N ASP A 89 4.88 12.73 6.83
CA ASP A 89 6.19 13.26 6.39
C ASP A 89 6.61 12.76 4.99
N TRP A 90 5.92 11.76 4.47
CA TRP A 90 6.20 11.13 3.17
C TRP A 90 5.16 11.49 2.09
N GLN A 91 4.19 12.31 2.43
CA GLN A 91 3.18 12.79 1.48
C GLN A 91 3.77 13.81 0.49
N GLY A 92 3.05 14.07 -0.60
CA GLY A 92 3.48 15.03 -1.62
C GLY A 92 4.63 14.58 -2.53
N GLN A 93 5.18 13.38 -2.33
CA GLN A 93 6.32 12.82 -3.08
C GLN A 93 5.90 11.88 -4.22
N GLY A 94 4.61 11.82 -4.54
CA GLY A 94 4.09 10.96 -5.62
C GLY A 94 3.83 9.49 -5.22
N ALA A 95 4.12 9.08 -3.99
CA ALA A 95 3.96 7.71 -3.52
C ALA A 95 2.53 7.18 -3.65
N GLY A 96 1.51 7.99 -3.30
CA GLY A 96 0.10 7.63 -3.44
C GLY A 96 -0.29 7.37 -4.90
N LEU A 97 0.19 8.19 -5.84
CA LEU A 97 -0.05 8.00 -7.26
C LEU A 97 0.62 6.72 -7.79
N ALA A 98 1.84 6.46 -7.36
CA ALA A 98 2.58 5.26 -7.73
C ALA A 98 1.90 3.98 -7.18
N LEU A 99 1.41 4.00 -5.93
CA LEU A 99 0.64 2.90 -5.34
C LEU A 99 -0.68 2.68 -6.07
N MET A 100 -1.42 3.74 -6.41
CA MET A 100 -2.66 3.62 -7.17
C MET A 100 -2.40 3.04 -8.57
N HIS A 101 -1.40 3.52 -9.30
CA HIS A 101 -1.06 2.95 -10.62
C HIS A 101 -0.69 1.46 -10.51
N ALA A 102 0.09 1.08 -9.49
CA ALA A 102 0.42 -0.32 -9.24
C ALA A 102 -0.84 -1.16 -8.94
N ALA A 103 -1.76 -0.65 -8.12
CA ALA A 103 -3.01 -1.32 -7.80
C ALA A 103 -3.92 -1.48 -9.02
N LEU A 104 -4.05 -0.43 -9.86
CA LEU A 104 -4.83 -0.49 -11.10
C LEU A 104 -4.25 -1.51 -12.09
N LEU A 105 -2.92 -1.60 -12.19
CA LEU A 105 -2.24 -2.57 -13.03
C LEU A 105 -2.51 -4.01 -12.55
N VAL A 106 -2.39 -4.25 -11.24
CA VAL A 106 -2.69 -5.54 -10.62
C VAL A 106 -4.18 -5.90 -10.79
N ALA A 107 -5.09 -4.95 -10.55
CA ALA A 107 -6.53 -5.13 -10.72
C ALA A 107 -6.88 -5.55 -12.17
N ARG A 108 -6.35 -4.79 -13.14
CA ARG A 108 -6.50 -5.07 -14.57
C ARG A 108 -6.04 -6.48 -14.94
N ASN A 109 -4.84 -6.87 -14.49
CA ASN A 109 -4.23 -8.16 -14.82
C ASN A 109 -4.90 -9.35 -14.13
N ARG A 110 -5.69 -9.09 -13.08
CA ARG A 110 -6.58 -10.05 -12.43
C ARG A 110 -7.97 -10.11 -13.04
N GLY A 111 -8.20 -9.40 -14.14
CA GLY A 111 -9.46 -9.41 -14.87
C GLY A 111 -10.57 -8.59 -14.23
N LEU A 112 -10.23 -7.66 -13.31
CA LEU A 112 -11.20 -6.73 -12.76
C LEU A 112 -11.53 -5.66 -13.81
N GLY A 113 -12.83 -5.38 -13.99
CA GLY A 113 -13.31 -4.38 -14.95
C GLY A 113 -13.35 -2.97 -14.37
N ARG A 114 -13.41 -2.84 -13.05
CA ARG A 114 -13.54 -1.56 -12.35
C ARG A 114 -12.82 -1.55 -11.01
N VAL A 115 -12.38 -0.34 -10.62
CA VAL A 115 -11.90 -0.06 -9.27
C VAL A 115 -12.73 1.09 -8.71
N HIS A 116 -13.29 0.86 -7.53
CA HIS A 116 -14.00 1.86 -6.75
C HIS A 116 -13.09 2.44 -5.68
N LEU A 117 -13.35 3.67 -5.31
CA LEU A 117 -12.74 4.33 -4.17
C LEU A 117 -13.79 5.18 -3.48
N LEU A 118 -13.71 5.21 -2.15
CA LEU A 118 -14.56 6.04 -1.33
C LEU A 118 -13.67 6.95 -0.48
N CYS A 119 -13.99 8.21 -0.39
CA CYS A 119 -13.28 9.14 0.48
C CYS A 119 -14.22 10.20 1.05
N LEU A 120 -13.85 10.70 2.23
CA LEU A 120 -14.55 11.84 2.82
C LEU A 120 -14.42 13.06 1.91
N ALA A 121 -15.48 13.88 1.85
CA ALA A 121 -15.51 15.11 1.06
C ALA A 121 -14.41 16.11 1.44
N GLU A 122 -13.92 16.04 2.66
CA GLU A 122 -12.81 16.83 3.19
C GLU A 122 -11.41 16.27 2.87
N ASN A 123 -11.32 15.23 2.01
CA ASN A 123 -10.05 14.67 1.55
C ASN A 123 -9.67 15.13 0.13
N PRO A 124 -9.22 16.39 -0.07
CA PRO A 124 -8.86 16.90 -1.39
C PRO A 124 -7.65 16.17 -2.00
N ARG A 125 -6.81 15.56 -1.16
CA ARG A 125 -5.63 14.77 -1.62
C ARG A 125 -6.11 13.54 -2.37
N MET A 126 -7.05 12.78 -1.80
CA MET A 126 -7.61 11.58 -2.42
C MET A 126 -8.40 11.93 -3.69
N MET A 127 -9.17 13.02 -3.70
CA MET A 127 -9.88 13.49 -4.89
C MET A 127 -8.93 13.83 -6.04
N ARG A 128 -7.79 14.52 -5.75
CA ARG A 128 -6.77 14.81 -6.78
C ARG A 128 -6.13 13.54 -7.31
N LEU A 129 -5.82 12.61 -6.43
CA LEU A 129 -5.26 11.31 -6.78
C LEU A 129 -6.20 10.53 -7.69
N ALA A 130 -7.47 10.42 -7.31
CA ALA A 130 -8.49 9.75 -8.10
C ALA A 130 -8.66 10.36 -9.49
N ARG A 131 -8.76 11.71 -9.59
CA ARG A 131 -8.85 12.41 -10.89
C ARG A 131 -7.61 12.18 -11.75
N ALA A 132 -6.41 12.18 -11.15
CA ALA A 132 -5.17 11.93 -11.89
C ALA A 132 -5.12 10.51 -12.51
N CYS A 133 -5.87 9.57 -11.93
CA CYS A 133 -6.03 8.21 -12.45
C CYS A 133 -7.30 8.02 -13.32
N GLY A 134 -8.00 9.10 -13.66
CA GLY A 134 -9.16 9.06 -14.54
C GLY A 134 -10.46 8.64 -13.87
N ALA A 135 -10.55 8.71 -12.54
CA ALA A 135 -11.79 8.39 -11.83
C ALA A 135 -12.92 9.36 -12.17
N LYS A 136 -14.11 8.82 -12.39
CA LYS A 136 -15.37 9.57 -12.38
C LYS A 136 -15.81 9.73 -10.93
N LEU A 137 -15.89 10.98 -10.44
CA LEU A 137 -16.25 11.26 -9.06
C LEU A 137 -17.73 11.65 -8.95
N THR A 138 -18.42 11.06 -7.97
CA THR A 138 -19.82 11.33 -7.65
C THR A 138 -19.96 11.67 -6.16
N TRP A 139 -20.83 12.62 -5.82
CA TRP A 139 -21.15 12.96 -4.43
C TRP A 139 -22.25 12.05 -3.89
N GLU A 140 -22.02 11.45 -2.73
CA GLU A 140 -22.97 10.58 -2.06
C GLU A 140 -22.96 10.87 -0.54
N GLU A 141 -23.99 11.55 -0.03
CA GLU A 141 -24.27 11.73 1.40
C GLU A 141 -23.07 12.21 2.27
N GLY A 142 -22.22 13.10 1.75
CA GLY A 142 -21.07 13.66 2.47
C GLY A 142 -19.75 12.93 2.18
N GLU A 143 -19.79 11.89 1.38
CA GLU A 143 -18.64 11.18 0.84
C GLU A 143 -18.52 11.39 -0.67
N ILE A 144 -17.39 11.05 -1.21
CA ILE A 144 -17.11 11.05 -2.65
C ILE A 144 -16.79 9.64 -3.08
N ALA A 145 -17.69 9.08 -3.90
CA ALA A 145 -17.44 7.85 -4.60
C ALA A 145 -16.67 8.13 -5.90
N GLY A 146 -15.66 7.35 -6.18
CA GLY A 146 -14.91 7.39 -7.43
C GLY A 146 -14.93 6.03 -8.12
N GLU A 147 -15.05 6.05 -9.45
CA GLU A 147 -15.00 4.84 -10.26
C GLU A 147 -13.96 4.98 -11.36
N ILE A 148 -13.09 3.97 -11.52
CA ILE A 148 -12.10 3.86 -12.58
C ILE A 148 -12.42 2.61 -13.40
N GLU A 149 -12.72 2.77 -14.67
CA GLU A 149 -12.88 1.66 -15.61
C GLU A 149 -11.52 1.15 -16.07
N LEU A 150 -11.34 -0.17 -16.08
CA LEU A 150 -10.10 -0.81 -16.46
C LEU A 150 -10.22 -1.48 -17.84
N PRO A 151 -9.26 -1.27 -18.74
CA PRO A 151 -9.19 -2.04 -19.98
C PRO A 151 -8.80 -3.49 -19.67
N PRO A 152 -9.13 -4.45 -20.55
CA PRO A 152 -8.72 -5.83 -20.35
C PRO A 152 -7.19 -5.99 -20.29
N ALA A 153 -6.74 -7.02 -19.55
CA ALA A 153 -5.34 -7.38 -19.49
C ALA A 153 -4.77 -7.66 -20.89
N ASN A 154 -3.50 -7.33 -21.08
CA ASN A 154 -2.78 -7.65 -22.30
C ASN A 154 -1.32 -8.05 -21.99
N PRO A 155 -0.56 -8.62 -22.95
CA PRO A 155 0.81 -9.07 -22.69
C PRO A 155 1.74 -7.97 -22.15
N LEU A 156 1.55 -6.72 -22.58
CA LEU A 156 2.34 -5.59 -22.10
C LEU A 156 2.03 -5.28 -20.64
N SER A 157 0.74 -5.26 -20.23
CA SER A 157 0.37 -5.01 -18.83
C SER A 157 0.88 -6.10 -17.89
N LEU A 158 0.87 -7.36 -18.33
CA LEU A 158 1.44 -8.48 -17.56
C LEU A 158 2.96 -8.34 -17.39
N ALA A 159 3.66 -7.96 -18.46
CA ALA A 159 5.09 -7.71 -18.41
C ALA A 159 5.43 -6.53 -17.48
N GLN A 160 4.66 -5.44 -17.54
CA GLN A 160 4.84 -4.26 -16.68
C GLN A 160 4.67 -4.62 -15.19
N GLU A 161 3.63 -5.38 -14.83
CA GLU A 161 3.43 -5.86 -13.46
C GLU A 161 4.61 -6.72 -13.01
N GLY A 162 5.05 -7.66 -13.86
CA GLY A 162 6.21 -8.52 -13.56
C GLY A 162 7.47 -7.71 -13.26
N VAL A 163 7.81 -6.74 -14.08
CA VAL A 163 8.98 -5.87 -13.87
C VAL A 163 8.86 -5.05 -12.59
N GLN A 164 7.69 -4.45 -12.35
CA GLN A 164 7.46 -3.61 -11.17
C GLN A 164 7.56 -4.42 -9.87
N LEU A 165 6.91 -5.57 -9.80
CA LEU A 165 6.89 -6.40 -8.59
C LEU A 165 8.24 -7.09 -8.33
N LEU A 166 8.90 -7.60 -9.37
CA LEU A 166 10.25 -8.17 -9.24
C LEU A 166 11.27 -7.13 -8.81
N GLY A 167 11.20 -5.91 -9.36
CA GLY A 167 12.04 -4.79 -8.94
C GLY A 167 11.85 -4.44 -7.46
N GLY A 168 10.62 -4.41 -6.99
CA GLY A 168 10.28 -4.17 -5.58
C GLY A 168 10.81 -5.27 -4.66
N MET A 169 10.64 -6.54 -5.02
CA MET A 169 11.15 -7.68 -4.26
C MET A 169 12.69 -7.69 -4.20
N ALA A 170 13.35 -7.41 -5.30
CA ALA A 170 14.82 -7.34 -5.35
C ALA A 170 15.36 -6.21 -4.45
N ALA A 171 14.73 -5.04 -4.46
CA ALA A 171 15.11 -3.91 -3.60
C ALA A 171 14.95 -4.25 -2.12
N HIS A 172 13.85 -4.90 -1.75
CA HIS A 172 13.59 -5.36 -0.38
C HIS A 172 14.65 -6.38 0.08
N SER A 173 14.91 -7.42 -0.71
CA SER A 173 15.91 -8.45 -0.40
C SER A 173 17.32 -7.87 -0.22
N LEU A 174 17.72 -6.93 -1.07
CA LEU A 174 19.01 -6.24 -0.94
C LEU A 174 19.11 -5.42 0.34
N HIS A 175 18.01 -4.78 0.75
CA HIS A 175 17.97 -4.03 2.00
C HIS A 175 18.14 -4.97 3.20
N ASP A 176 17.42 -6.09 3.25
CA ASP A 176 17.50 -7.08 4.33
C ASP A 176 18.90 -7.68 4.46
N VAL A 177 19.57 -7.99 3.35
CA VAL A 177 20.95 -8.48 3.35
C VAL A 177 21.89 -7.40 3.93
N ARG A 178 21.75 -6.14 3.53
CA ARG A 178 22.56 -5.05 4.07
C ARG A 178 22.32 -4.82 5.55
N ARG A 179 21.07 -4.87 6.00
CA ARG A 179 20.70 -4.71 7.42
C ARG A 179 21.25 -5.85 8.26
N SER A 180 21.17 -7.09 7.78
CA SER A 180 21.73 -8.26 8.45
C SER A 180 23.26 -8.19 8.55
N ALA A 181 23.93 -7.82 7.46
CA ALA A 181 25.39 -7.63 7.46
C ALA A 181 25.84 -6.53 8.42
N ALA A 182 25.12 -5.40 8.47
CA ALA A 182 25.42 -4.31 9.40
C ALA A 182 25.21 -4.72 10.87
N LYS A 183 24.19 -5.53 11.16
CA LYS A 183 23.93 -6.08 12.51
C LYS A 183 25.04 -7.02 12.94
N THR A 184 25.46 -7.93 12.07
CA THR A 184 26.56 -8.87 12.32
C THR A 184 27.87 -8.13 12.55
N ALA A 185 28.19 -7.12 11.74
CA ALA A 185 29.39 -6.29 11.91
C ALA A 185 29.39 -5.56 13.26
N ARG A 186 28.26 -4.99 13.70
CA ARG A 186 28.15 -4.34 15.02
C ARG A 186 28.32 -5.32 16.19
N GLN A 187 27.77 -6.53 16.09
CA GLN A 187 27.94 -7.56 17.10
C GLN A 187 29.41 -8.00 17.20
N SER A 188 30.07 -8.25 16.06
CA SER A 188 31.47 -8.63 16.02
C SER A 188 32.41 -7.55 16.59
N PHE A 189 32.12 -6.26 16.35
CA PHE A 189 32.85 -5.13 16.91
C PHE A 189 32.63 -4.98 18.43
N GLY A 190 31.37 -5.20 18.89
CA GLY A 190 31.05 -5.18 20.32
C GLY A 190 31.74 -6.29 21.09
N ASP A 191 31.75 -7.51 20.55
CA ASP A 191 32.43 -8.66 21.15
C ASP A 191 33.96 -8.53 21.17
N TRP A 192 34.53 -7.85 20.15
CA TRP A 192 35.96 -7.55 20.12
C TRP A 192 36.33 -6.50 21.19
N ALA A 193 35.57 -5.42 21.31
CA ALA A 193 35.81 -4.36 22.30
C ALA A 193 35.71 -4.86 23.77
N LEU A 194 34.88 -5.86 24.03
CA LEU A 194 34.73 -6.48 25.36
C LEU A 194 35.84 -7.49 25.71
N ARG A 195 36.65 -7.94 24.74
CA ARG A 195 37.78 -8.86 24.97
C ARG A 195 39.11 -8.14 25.25
N GLU A 196 39.19 -6.84 24.93
CA GLU A 196 40.39 -6.03 25.12
C GLU A 196 40.26 -4.99 26.29
N ALA A 197 39.13 -5.02 27.02
CA ALA A 197 38.88 -4.25 28.23
C ALA A 197 39.03 -5.12 29.51
#